data_afde186b19efc97d0c08a99488db737f
#
_entry.id   afde186b19efc97d0c08a99488db737f
#
_cell.length_a   1.000
_cell.length_b   1.000
_cell.length_c   1.000
_cell.angle_alpha   90.00
_cell.angle_beta   90.00
_cell.angle_gamma   90.00
#
_symmetry.space_group_name_H-M   'P 1'
#
loop_
_entity.id
_entity.type
_entity.pdbx_description
1 polymer ?
#
loop_
_entity_poly.entity_id
_entity_poly.type
_entity_poly.pdbx_seq_one_letter_code
_entity_poly.pdbx_strand_id
1 'polypeptide(L)'
;NAGLDTLIADMFDTMRDAGGVGLAAPQIGVDLQLVIFGFDASDRYPDAPPVPQTILCNPIITPLSDELEDGWEGCLSVPGLRGEVPRYRHIRYSGFNPRGKPLERTAEGFHARVVQHECDHLIGRLYPSRIKDFSHFGYTEVLFPDLDPAADD
;
A
#
# COMPACT_ATOMS: atom_id res chain seq x y z
N ASN A 1 -12.48 -14.25 14.07
CA ASN A 1 -12.68 -15.70 14.04
C ASN A 1 -11.41 -16.39 13.53
N ALA A 2 -11.33 -17.71 13.69
CA ALA A 2 -10.12 -18.47 13.35
C ALA A 2 -9.79 -18.41 11.85
N GLY A 3 -10.79 -18.36 10.98
CA GLY A 3 -10.57 -18.26 9.54
C GLY A 3 -9.99 -16.92 9.13
N LEU A 4 -10.46 -15.85 9.74
CA LEU A 4 -9.93 -14.51 9.51
C LEU A 4 -8.50 -14.39 10.05
N ASP A 5 -8.22 -14.93 11.22
CA ASP A 5 -6.88 -14.89 11.81
C ASP A 5 -5.86 -15.63 10.93
N THR A 6 -6.25 -16.78 10.38
CA THR A 6 -5.40 -17.55 9.45
C THR A 6 -5.14 -16.75 8.17
N LEU A 7 -6.19 -16.14 7.60
CA LEU A 7 -6.06 -15.31 6.41
C LEU A 7 -5.07 -14.15 6.64
N ILE A 8 -5.20 -13.46 7.77
CA ILE A 8 -4.33 -12.33 8.10
C ILE A 8 -2.88 -12.78 8.26
N ALA A 9 -2.65 -13.91 8.94
CA ALA A 9 -1.30 -14.46 9.08
C ALA A 9 -0.70 -14.79 7.71
N ASP A 10 -1.48 -15.40 6.82
CA ASP A 10 -1.06 -15.73 5.46
C ASP A 10 -0.77 -14.46 4.65
N MET A 11 -1.55 -13.40 4.84
CA MET A 11 -1.31 -12.12 4.18
C MET A 11 0.02 -11.50 4.61
N PHE A 12 0.33 -11.51 5.90
CA PHE A 12 1.62 -11.01 6.40
C PHE A 12 2.78 -11.83 5.86
N ASP A 13 2.65 -13.15 5.83
CA ASP A 13 3.69 -14.03 5.27
C ASP A 13 3.92 -13.72 3.79
N THR A 14 2.84 -13.58 3.01
CA THR A 14 2.92 -13.24 1.58
C THR A 14 3.57 -11.87 1.38
N MET A 15 3.17 -10.88 2.15
CA MET A 15 3.74 -9.54 2.09
C MET A 15 5.24 -9.54 2.37
N ARG A 16 5.66 -10.26 3.41
CA ARG A 16 7.08 -10.35 3.78
C ARG A 16 7.89 -11.09 2.72
N ASP A 17 7.39 -12.22 2.23
CA ASP A 17 8.08 -13.01 1.20
C ASP A 17 8.28 -12.21 -0.08
N ALA A 18 7.34 -11.35 -0.42
CA ALA A 18 7.43 -10.50 -1.60
C ALA A 18 8.17 -9.18 -1.35
N GLY A 19 8.57 -8.90 -0.11
CA GLY A 19 9.26 -7.66 0.24
C GLY A 19 8.37 -6.41 0.15
N GLY A 20 7.06 -6.57 0.29
CA GLY A 20 6.10 -5.47 0.17
C GLY A 20 5.92 -4.69 1.46
N VAL A 21 5.32 -3.50 1.35
CA VAL A 21 5.01 -2.63 2.48
C VAL A 21 3.53 -2.67 2.86
N GLY A 22 2.71 -3.28 2.02
CA GLY A 22 1.28 -3.48 2.25
C GLY A 22 0.73 -4.55 1.32
N LEU A 23 -0.47 -5.01 1.65
CA LEU A 23 -1.18 -6.00 0.85
C LEU A 23 -2.68 -5.89 1.13
N ALA A 24 -3.49 -5.99 0.08
CA ALA A 24 -4.94 -6.04 0.17
C ALA A 24 -5.45 -7.45 -0.11
N ALA A 25 -6.52 -7.85 0.56
CA ALA A 25 -7.08 -9.19 0.39
C ALA A 25 -7.41 -9.54 -1.07
N PRO A 26 -7.96 -8.62 -1.90
CA PRO A 26 -8.20 -8.93 -3.30
C PRO A 26 -6.94 -9.35 -4.09
N GLN A 27 -5.75 -8.90 -3.68
CA GLN A 27 -4.50 -9.25 -4.36
C GLN A 27 -4.17 -10.74 -4.25
N ILE A 28 -4.71 -11.43 -3.26
CA ILE A 28 -4.55 -12.87 -3.10
C ILE A 28 -5.85 -13.64 -3.38
N GLY A 29 -6.76 -13.00 -4.12
CA GLY A 29 -8.00 -13.63 -4.58
C GLY A 29 -9.11 -13.72 -3.54
N VAL A 30 -9.02 -12.96 -2.45
CA VAL A 30 -10.03 -12.96 -1.39
C VAL A 30 -10.84 -11.66 -1.46
N ASP A 31 -12.15 -11.80 -1.67
CA ASP A 31 -13.05 -10.66 -1.81
C ASP A 31 -13.51 -10.15 -0.44
N LEU A 32 -12.59 -9.50 0.26
CA LEU A 32 -12.86 -8.85 1.56
C LEU A 32 -12.30 -7.44 1.57
N GLN A 33 -12.99 -6.55 2.29
CA GLN A 33 -12.55 -5.19 2.53
C GLN A 33 -11.52 -5.18 3.67
N LEU A 34 -10.34 -5.71 3.37
CA LEU A 34 -9.26 -5.94 4.32
C LEU A 34 -7.93 -5.59 3.69
N VAL A 35 -7.17 -4.75 4.38
CA VAL A 35 -5.79 -4.43 4.02
C VAL A 35 -4.87 -4.58 5.23
N ILE A 36 -3.62 -4.91 4.96
CA ILE A 36 -2.54 -4.87 5.94
C ILE A 36 -1.43 -3.98 5.41
N PHE A 37 -0.69 -3.35 6.29
CA PHE A 37 0.49 -2.57 5.92
C PHE A 37 1.36 -2.34 7.15
N GLY A 38 2.58 -1.89 6.89
CA GLY A 38 3.51 -1.52 7.93
C GLY A 38 4.88 -2.15 7.74
N PHE A 39 5.91 -1.42 8.18
CA PHE A 39 7.30 -1.88 8.10
C PHE A 39 8.19 -0.97 8.95
N ASP A 40 9.33 -1.49 9.37
CA ASP A 40 10.37 -0.69 10.04
C ASP A 40 11.35 -0.08 9.03
N ALA A 41 11.74 -0.87 8.03
CA ALA A 41 12.58 -0.44 6.92
C ALA A 41 12.18 -1.21 5.67
N SER A 42 12.36 -0.61 4.49
CA SER A 42 11.98 -1.23 3.23
C SER A 42 13.09 -1.13 2.19
N ASP A 43 13.44 -2.26 1.58
CA ASP A 43 14.37 -2.27 0.44
C ASP A 43 13.72 -1.69 -0.82
N ARG A 44 12.38 -1.79 -0.93
CA ARG A 44 11.62 -1.18 -2.03
C ARG A 44 11.62 0.34 -1.98
N TYR A 45 11.59 0.89 -0.77
CA TYR A 45 11.51 2.33 -0.51
C TYR A 45 12.54 2.70 0.56
N PRO A 46 13.85 2.74 0.19
CA PRO A 46 14.92 2.88 1.17
C PRO A 46 14.87 4.16 2.00
N ASP A 47 14.31 5.22 1.42
CA ASP A 47 14.23 6.53 2.08
C ASP A 47 12.91 6.74 2.85
N ALA A 48 12.01 5.76 2.83
CA ALA A 48 10.71 5.89 3.47
C ALA A 48 10.82 5.75 4.99
N PRO A 49 10.12 6.61 5.76
CA PRO A 49 10.03 6.45 7.20
C PRO A 49 9.23 5.20 7.56
N PRO A 50 9.43 4.63 8.76
CA PRO A 50 8.68 3.47 9.17
C PRO A 50 7.18 3.78 9.27
N VAL A 51 6.36 2.76 8.99
CA VAL A 51 4.91 2.82 9.10
C VAL A 51 4.47 1.74 10.09
N PRO A 52 3.61 2.07 11.08
CA PRO A 52 3.19 1.10 12.07
C PRO A 52 2.45 -0.07 11.43
N GLN A 53 2.74 -1.29 11.91
CA GLN A 53 2.05 -2.49 11.44
C GLN A 53 0.57 -2.39 11.76
N THR A 54 -0.28 -2.51 10.75
CA THR A 54 -1.70 -2.25 10.86
C THR A 54 -2.51 -3.30 10.09
N ILE A 55 -3.62 -3.72 10.69
CA ILE A 55 -4.66 -4.53 10.07
C ILE A 55 -5.92 -3.69 10.05
N LEU A 56 -6.47 -3.43 8.87
CA LEU A 56 -7.57 -2.49 8.72
C LEU A 56 -8.71 -3.12 7.94
N CYS A 57 -9.85 -3.29 8.61
CA CYS A 57 -11.07 -3.85 8.04
C CYS A 57 -12.07 -2.74 7.75
N ASN A 58 -12.73 -2.82 6.60
CA ASN A 58 -13.75 -1.85 6.14
C ASN A 58 -13.25 -0.41 6.22
N PRO A 59 -12.13 -0.09 5.55
CA PRO A 59 -11.51 1.22 5.67
C PRO A 59 -12.31 2.34 5.03
N ILE A 60 -12.21 3.52 5.63
CA ILE A 60 -12.73 4.77 5.08
C ILE A 60 -11.59 5.78 5.13
N ILE A 61 -11.31 6.42 4.00
CA ILE A 61 -10.28 7.46 3.90
C ILE A 61 -10.96 8.81 3.72
N THR A 62 -10.54 9.78 4.54
CA THR A 62 -11.00 11.16 4.45
C THR A 62 -9.79 12.06 4.22
N PRO A 63 -9.69 12.74 3.06
CA PRO A 63 -8.65 13.74 2.87
C PRO A 63 -8.80 14.89 3.86
N LEU A 64 -7.71 15.32 4.47
CA LEU A 64 -7.70 16.43 5.42
C LEU A 64 -7.31 17.76 4.75
N SER A 65 -6.84 17.71 3.50
CA SER A 65 -6.58 18.87 2.68
C SER A 65 -6.65 18.49 1.21
N ASP A 66 -6.61 19.46 0.31
CA ASP A 66 -6.57 19.24 -1.13
C ASP A 66 -5.14 19.05 -1.65
N GLU A 67 -4.14 19.19 -0.77
CA GLU A 67 -2.74 19.06 -1.15
C GLU A 67 -2.42 17.66 -1.63
N LEU A 68 -1.88 17.58 -2.84
CA LEU A 68 -1.40 16.32 -3.43
C LEU A 68 0.13 16.33 -3.42
N GLU A 69 0.70 15.14 -3.28
CA GLU A 69 2.14 14.93 -3.33
C GLU A 69 2.41 13.84 -4.35
N ASP A 70 3.31 14.13 -5.29
CA ASP A 70 3.75 13.12 -6.25
C ASP A 70 4.79 12.23 -5.62
N GLY A 71 4.72 10.94 -5.90
CA GLY A 71 5.70 9.99 -5.40
C GLY A 71 5.70 8.72 -6.23
N TRP A 72 6.85 8.07 -6.27
CA TRP A 72 7.02 6.84 -7.02
C TRP A 72 6.42 5.66 -6.26
N GLU A 73 5.63 4.86 -6.99
CA GLU A 73 5.01 3.65 -6.45
C GLU A 73 5.32 2.44 -7.33
N GLY A 74 5.44 1.31 -6.67
CA GLY A 74 5.40 0.00 -7.29
C GLY A 74 4.32 -0.82 -6.62
N CYS A 75 3.97 -1.97 -7.18
CA CYS A 75 2.95 -2.83 -6.63
C CYS A 75 3.28 -4.28 -6.92
N LEU A 76 3.05 -5.15 -5.95
CA LEU A 76 3.25 -6.60 -6.12
C LEU A 76 2.37 -7.17 -7.24
N SER A 77 1.25 -6.53 -7.53
CA SER A 77 0.34 -6.92 -8.61
C SER A 77 0.73 -6.35 -9.98
N VAL A 78 1.77 -5.49 -10.03
CA VAL A 78 2.32 -4.89 -11.26
C VAL A 78 3.84 -5.06 -11.22
N PRO A 79 4.33 -6.29 -11.34
CA PRO A 79 5.74 -6.58 -11.09
C PRO A 79 6.67 -5.89 -12.10
N GLY A 80 7.84 -5.46 -11.59
CA GLY A 80 8.91 -4.90 -12.42
C GLY A 80 8.72 -3.48 -12.89
N LEU A 81 7.64 -2.81 -12.50
CA LEU A 81 7.31 -1.46 -12.95
C LEU A 81 7.21 -0.47 -11.78
N ARG A 82 7.47 0.79 -12.08
CA ARG A 82 7.26 1.91 -11.18
C ARG A 82 6.64 3.08 -11.92
N GLY A 83 5.83 3.86 -11.19
CA GLY A 83 5.21 5.05 -11.75
C GLY A 83 5.05 6.13 -10.68
N GLU A 84 5.08 7.38 -11.14
CA GLU A 84 4.86 8.52 -10.26
C GLU A 84 3.37 8.83 -10.15
N VAL A 85 2.86 8.83 -8.94
CA VAL A 85 1.43 8.91 -8.65
C VAL A 85 1.16 10.05 -7.67
N PRO A 86 0.17 10.93 -7.98
CA PRO A 86 -0.28 11.92 -7.00
C PRO A 86 -1.18 11.24 -5.96
N ARG A 87 -0.95 11.58 -4.70
CA ARG A 87 -1.77 11.13 -3.58
C ARG A 87 -2.04 12.28 -2.64
N TYR A 88 -3.14 12.23 -1.91
CA TYR A 88 -3.36 13.17 -0.83
C TYR A 88 -2.21 13.06 0.17
N ARG A 89 -1.61 14.19 0.49
CA ARG A 89 -0.48 14.22 1.43
C ARG A 89 -0.92 13.98 2.86
N HIS A 90 -2.15 14.37 3.21
CA HIS A 90 -2.65 14.34 4.58
C HIS A 90 -4.05 13.76 4.60
N ILE A 91 -4.22 12.64 5.32
CA ILE A 91 -5.49 11.93 5.40
C ILE A 91 -5.81 11.54 6.84
N ARG A 92 -7.10 11.27 7.06
CA ARG A 92 -7.58 10.46 8.17
C ARG A 92 -8.06 9.15 7.59
N TYR A 93 -7.73 8.05 8.22
CA TYR A 93 -8.33 6.78 7.86
C TYR A 93 -8.93 6.13 9.10
N SER A 94 -10.04 5.44 8.89
CA SER A 94 -10.75 4.74 9.94
C SER A 94 -11.20 3.38 9.43
N GLY A 95 -11.51 2.50 10.36
CA GLY A 95 -11.99 1.16 10.09
C GLY A 95 -12.05 0.38 11.38
N PHE A 96 -11.86 -0.92 11.27
CA PHE A 96 -11.96 -1.82 12.42
C PHE A 96 -10.76 -2.77 12.43
N ASN A 97 -10.36 -3.18 13.62
CA ASN A 97 -9.42 -4.28 13.74
C ASN A 97 -10.16 -5.62 13.55
N PRO A 98 -9.46 -6.77 13.49
CA PRO A 98 -10.11 -8.07 13.25
C PRO A 98 -11.11 -8.50 14.33
N ARG A 99 -11.11 -7.83 15.49
CA ARG A 99 -12.03 -8.10 16.60
C ARG A 99 -13.23 -7.16 16.61
N GLY A 100 -13.33 -6.30 15.58
CA GLY A 100 -14.42 -5.34 15.46
C GLY A 100 -14.25 -4.08 16.29
N LYS A 101 -13.06 -3.82 16.85
CA LYS A 101 -12.80 -2.57 17.55
C LYS A 101 -12.48 -1.46 16.56
N PRO A 102 -13.09 -0.27 16.73
CA PRO A 102 -12.78 0.87 15.88
C PRO A 102 -11.31 1.28 15.93
N LEU A 103 -10.79 1.65 14.78
CA LEU A 103 -9.46 2.23 14.64
C LEU A 103 -9.59 3.50 13.83
N GLU A 104 -8.99 4.59 14.30
CA GLU A 104 -8.94 5.84 13.56
C GLU A 104 -7.55 6.46 13.73
N ARG A 105 -6.99 6.95 12.62
CA ARG A 105 -5.63 7.50 12.65
C ARG A 105 -5.49 8.56 11.57
N THR A 106 -4.68 9.58 11.86
CA THR A 106 -4.24 10.52 10.82
C THR A 106 -2.87 10.08 10.31
N ALA A 107 -2.61 10.34 9.05
CA ALA A 107 -1.34 10.01 8.42
C ALA A 107 -0.98 11.06 7.37
N GLU A 108 0.31 11.21 7.14
CA GLU A 108 0.81 12.11 6.11
C GLU A 108 2.00 11.47 5.38
N GLY A 109 2.34 12.03 4.20
CA GLY A 109 3.48 11.60 3.43
C GLY A 109 3.37 10.14 2.99
N PHE A 110 4.45 9.38 3.18
CA PHE A 110 4.50 7.99 2.73
C PHE A 110 3.48 7.09 3.43
N HIS A 111 3.25 7.29 4.71
CA HIS A 111 2.21 6.55 5.44
C HIS A 111 0.84 6.73 4.78
N ALA A 112 0.47 7.98 4.48
CA ALA A 112 -0.78 8.27 3.78
C ALA A 112 -0.82 7.62 2.39
N ARG A 113 0.30 7.62 1.68
CA ARG A 113 0.42 7.00 0.35
C ARG A 113 0.15 5.51 0.39
N VAL A 114 0.76 4.80 1.33
CA VAL A 114 0.58 3.35 1.48
C VAL A 114 -0.89 3.02 1.74
N VAL A 115 -1.54 3.73 2.66
CA VAL A 115 -2.95 3.49 2.97
C VAL A 115 -3.83 3.69 1.74
N GLN A 116 -3.62 4.78 0.99
CA GLN A 116 -4.39 5.05 -0.23
C GLN A 116 -4.16 4.01 -1.30
N HIS A 117 -2.90 3.58 -1.48
CA HIS A 117 -2.54 2.56 -2.46
C HIS A 117 -3.25 1.24 -2.15
N GLU A 118 -3.19 0.77 -0.90
CA GLU A 118 -3.81 -0.50 -0.52
C GLU A 118 -5.34 -0.44 -0.59
N CYS A 119 -5.94 0.67 -0.17
CA CYS A 119 -7.39 0.83 -0.23
C CYS A 119 -7.91 0.93 -1.67
N ASP A 120 -7.10 1.40 -2.61
CA ASP A 120 -7.48 1.38 -4.03
C ASP A 120 -7.77 -0.04 -4.53
N HIS A 121 -7.01 -1.04 -4.06
CA HIS A 121 -7.27 -2.42 -4.44
C HIS A 121 -8.68 -2.88 -4.05
N LEU A 122 -9.24 -2.32 -2.99
CA LEU A 122 -10.57 -2.68 -2.52
C LEU A 122 -11.69 -2.20 -3.44
N ILE A 123 -11.38 -1.23 -4.31
CA ILE A 123 -12.30 -0.72 -5.32
C ILE A 123 -11.84 -1.09 -6.74
N GLY A 124 -10.93 -2.04 -6.85
CA GLY A 124 -10.45 -2.55 -8.12
C GLY A 124 -9.50 -1.64 -8.87
N ARG A 125 -8.78 -0.74 -8.17
CA ARG A 125 -7.82 0.17 -8.82
C ARG A 125 -6.38 -0.22 -8.55
N LEU A 126 -5.56 -0.15 -9.59
CA LEU A 126 -4.12 -0.28 -9.52
C LEU A 126 -3.49 1.10 -9.75
N TYR A 127 -2.28 1.31 -9.19
CA TYR A 127 -1.65 2.63 -9.24
C TYR A 127 -1.46 3.19 -10.67
N PRO A 128 -1.22 2.38 -11.73
CA PRO A 128 -1.07 2.96 -13.07
C PRO A 128 -2.28 3.77 -13.52
N SER A 129 -3.48 3.44 -13.02
CA SER A 129 -4.69 4.17 -13.35
C SER A 129 -4.73 5.59 -12.77
N ARG A 130 -3.81 5.92 -11.86
CA ARG A 130 -3.71 7.24 -11.23
C ARG A 130 -2.51 8.04 -11.71
N ILE A 131 -1.69 7.49 -12.60
CA ILE A 131 -0.55 8.19 -13.19
C ILE A 131 -1.08 9.32 -14.08
N LYS A 132 -0.57 10.53 -13.89
CA LYS A 132 -0.93 11.68 -14.73
C LYS A 132 -0.01 11.86 -15.92
N ASP A 133 1.27 11.59 -15.74
CA ASP A 133 2.29 11.73 -16.79
C ASP A 133 2.99 10.40 -16.99
N PHE A 134 2.63 9.71 -18.06
CA PHE A 134 3.17 8.39 -18.38
C PHE A 134 4.65 8.41 -18.82
N SER A 135 5.25 9.58 -18.99
CA SER A 135 6.71 9.66 -19.13
C SER A 135 7.41 9.30 -17.81
N HIS A 136 6.68 9.35 -16.68
CA HIS A 136 7.15 8.93 -15.36
C HIS A 136 6.58 7.55 -15.00
N PHE A 137 6.70 6.61 -15.94
CA PHE A 137 6.28 5.23 -15.75
C PHE A 137 7.17 4.33 -16.59
N GLY A 138 7.69 3.29 -16.00
CA GLY A 138 8.56 2.38 -16.74
C GLY A 138 9.09 1.26 -15.87
N TYR A 139 10.02 0.51 -16.44
CA TYR A 139 10.68 -0.59 -15.74
C TYR A 139 11.59 -0.07 -14.62
N THR A 140 11.46 -0.68 -13.45
CA THR A 140 12.25 -0.29 -12.28
C THR A 140 13.74 -0.41 -12.55
N GLU A 141 14.17 -1.47 -13.23
CA GLU A 141 15.58 -1.68 -13.57
C GLU A 141 16.18 -0.57 -14.45
N VAL A 142 15.31 0.15 -15.18
CA VAL A 142 15.73 1.27 -16.02
C VAL A 142 15.66 2.59 -15.25
N LEU A 143 14.58 2.80 -14.51
CA LEU A 143 14.34 4.05 -13.77
C LEU A 143 15.20 4.15 -12.51
N PHE A 144 15.43 3.05 -11.85
CA PHE A 144 16.15 2.97 -10.58
C PHE A 144 17.16 1.83 -10.63
N PRO A 145 18.25 1.96 -11.41
CA PRO A 145 19.19 0.86 -11.64
C PRO A 145 19.93 0.39 -10.38
N ASP A 146 19.94 1.22 -9.33
CA ASP A 146 20.59 0.88 -8.05
C ASP A 146 19.68 0.10 -7.09
N LEU A 147 18.40 -0.06 -7.41
CA LEU A 147 17.50 -0.85 -6.59
C LEU A 147 17.62 -2.34 -6.96
N ASP A 148 17.45 -3.21 -5.95
CA ASP A 148 17.40 -4.64 -6.16
C ASP A 148 16.12 -5.00 -6.92
N PRO A 149 16.20 -5.57 -8.13
CA PRO A 149 15.01 -5.95 -8.90
C PRO A 149 14.10 -6.94 -8.15
N ALA A 150 14.66 -7.76 -7.27
CA ALA A 150 13.87 -8.72 -6.48
C ALA A 150 13.00 -8.04 -5.43
N ALA A 151 13.38 -6.84 -4.97
CA ALA A 151 12.60 -6.06 -4.00
C ALA A 151 11.38 -5.38 -4.62
N ASP A 152 11.20 -5.52 -5.93
CA ASP A 152 10.23 -4.72 -6.68
C ASP A 152 8.98 -5.50 -7.08
N ASP A 153 8.98 -6.76 -6.78
CA ASP A 153 7.86 -7.67 -7.07
C ASP A 153 6.86 -7.81 -5.87
#